data_ef8f1b84e76f5307c74e5b325eeff010
#
_entry.id   ef8f1b84e76f5307c74e5b325eeff010
#
_cell.length_a   1.000
_cell.length_b   1.000
_cell.length_c   1.000
_cell.angle_alpha   90.00
_cell.angle_beta   90.00
_cell.angle_gamma   90.00
#
_symmetry.space_group_name_H-M   'P 1'
#
loop_
_entity.id
_entity.type
_entity.pdbx_description
1 polymer ?
#
loop_
_entity_poly.entity_id
_entity_poly.type
_entity_poly.pdbx_seq_one_letter_code
_entity_poly.pdbx_strand_id
1 'polypeptide(L)'
;MKKTIEIEYVGIEDVWQILEYSRAVMSRGHYVNFSISNPEGIPLVCVKIILNKFINNRNYDYSYEFYMSDKENDFITMNECKSMLRNLLV
;
A
#
# COMPACT_ATOMS: atom_id res chain seq x y z
N MET A 1 37.34 4.98 -1.44
CA MET A 1 36.08 5.39 -2.04
C MET A 1 34.91 5.08 -1.10
N LYS A 2 34.18 6.12 -0.73
CA LYS A 2 33.03 5.93 0.14
C LYS A 2 31.85 5.39 -0.67
N LYS A 3 31.38 4.23 -0.30
CA LYS A 3 30.09 3.75 -0.78
C LYS A 3 28.98 4.52 -0.08
N THR A 4 28.15 5.18 -0.86
CA THR A 4 26.93 5.76 -0.33
C THR A 4 25.95 4.61 -0.11
N ILE A 5 25.60 4.37 1.14
CA ILE A 5 24.55 3.40 1.47
C ILE A 5 23.23 4.15 1.35
N GLU A 6 22.43 3.78 0.34
CA GLU A 6 21.07 4.27 0.27
C GLU A 6 20.22 3.52 1.27
N ILE A 7 19.67 4.26 2.22
CA ILE A 7 18.67 3.71 3.13
C ILE A 7 17.32 3.82 2.44
N GLU A 8 16.75 2.67 2.09
CA GLU A 8 15.41 2.61 1.53
C GLU A 8 14.40 2.75 2.66
N TYR A 9 13.47 3.66 2.50
CA TYR A 9 12.43 3.88 3.49
C TYR A 9 11.11 4.20 2.82
N VAL A 10 10.02 3.96 3.55
CA VAL A 10 8.67 4.30 3.08
C VAL A 10 8.46 5.79 3.32
N GLY A 11 8.42 6.57 2.26
CA GLY A 11 8.23 8.00 2.32
C GLY A 11 6.82 8.43 1.96
N ILE A 12 6.55 9.72 2.14
CA ILE A 12 5.22 10.27 1.85
C ILE A 12 4.88 10.14 0.35
N GLU A 13 5.87 10.21 -0.53
CA GLU A 13 5.62 10.06 -1.96
C GLU A 13 5.11 8.66 -2.31
N ASP A 14 5.61 7.64 -1.62
CA ASP A 14 5.13 6.27 -1.78
C ASP A 14 3.66 6.16 -1.40
N VAL A 15 3.28 6.80 -0.30
CA VAL A 15 1.91 6.81 0.19
C VAL A 15 0.99 7.54 -0.79
N TRP A 16 1.43 8.67 -1.35
CA TRP A 16 0.68 9.39 -2.37
C TRP A 16 0.46 8.54 -3.62
N GLN A 17 1.48 7.82 -4.08
CA GLN A 17 1.36 6.94 -5.23
C GLN A 17 0.35 5.81 -4.97
N ILE A 18 0.40 5.22 -3.79
CA ILE A 18 -0.54 4.17 -3.40
C ILE A 18 -1.97 4.71 -3.37
N LEU A 19 -2.17 5.91 -2.87
CA LEU A 19 -3.48 6.55 -2.86
C LEU A 19 -4.00 6.76 -4.29
N GLU A 20 -3.15 7.24 -5.20
CA GLU A 20 -3.52 7.45 -6.59
C GLU A 20 -3.88 6.13 -7.29
N TYR A 21 -3.06 5.10 -7.09
CA TYR A 21 -3.37 3.78 -7.62
C TYR A 21 -4.66 3.22 -7.04
N SER A 22 -4.89 3.43 -5.75
CA SER A 22 -6.12 2.97 -5.08
C SER A 22 -7.35 3.63 -5.69
N ARG A 23 -7.31 4.93 -5.97
CA ARG A 23 -8.39 5.63 -6.64
C ARG A 23 -8.68 5.03 -8.02
N ALA A 24 -7.63 4.79 -8.80
CA ALA A 24 -7.76 4.22 -10.13
C ALA A 24 -8.34 2.81 -10.09
N VAL A 25 -7.90 2.00 -9.12
CA VAL A 25 -8.43 0.64 -8.93
C VAL A 25 -9.90 0.67 -8.53
N MET A 26 -10.29 1.59 -7.65
CA MET A 26 -11.70 1.80 -7.31
C MET A 26 -12.55 2.12 -8.55
N SER A 27 -12.01 2.94 -9.45
CA SER A 27 -12.69 3.29 -10.70
C SER A 27 -12.93 2.10 -11.61
N ARG A 28 -12.19 1.01 -11.41
CA ARG A 28 -12.37 -0.24 -12.15
C ARG A 28 -13.38 -1.20 -11.52
N GLY A 29 -14.03 -0.78 -10.44
CA GLY A 29 -15.08 -1.56 -9.80
C GLY A 29 -14.64 -2.44 -8.65
N HIS A 30 -13.39 -2.31 -8.22
CA HIS A 30 -12.90 -3.01 -7.05
C HIS A 30 -13.12 -2.18 -5.79
N TYR A 31 -13.21 -2.85 -4.65
CA TYR A 31 -13.26 -2.16 -3.36
C TYR A 31 -11.84 -2.01 -2.83
N VAL A 32 -11.48 -0.80 -2.45
CA VAL A 32 -10.20 -0.54 -1.80
C VAL A 32 -10.45 0.26 -0.54
N ASN A 33 -9.95 -0.22 0.58
CA ASN A 33 -9.92 0.52 1.84
C ASN A 33 -8.49 0.97 2.08
N PHE A 34 -8.27 2.27 2.03
CA PHE A 34 -6.99 2.90 2.31
C PHE A 34 -7.11 3.70 3.59
N SER A 35 -6.22 3.44 4.55
CA SER A 35 -6.22 4.18 5.79
C SER A 35 -4.80 4.44 6.29
N ILE A 36 -4.65 5.53 7.03
CA ILE A 36 -3.42 5.87 7.74
C ILE A 36 -3.78 6.12 9.19
N SER A 37 -3.03 5.51 10.09
CA SER A 37 -3.18 5.70 11.52
C SER A 37 -1.79 5.80 12.15
N ASN A 38 -1.71 6.12 13.44
CA ASN A 38 -0.41 6.13 14.11
C ASN A 38 -0.50 5.49 15.50
N PRO A 39 -0.77 4.19 15.57
CA PRO A 39 -0.98 3.52 16.85
C PRO A 39 0.22 3.58 17.79
N GLU A 40 1.42 3.72 17.25
CA GLU A 40 2.67 3.73 18.03
C GLU A 40 3.52 4.98 17.77
N GLY A 41 2.89 6.07 17.30
CA GLY A 41 3.59 7.30 16.98
C GLY A 41 4.26 7.32 15.62
N ILE A 42 4.23 6.21 14.88
CA ILE A 42 4.72 6.10 13.51
C ILE A 42 3.53 5.84 12.62
N PRO A 43 3.38 6.57 11.49
CA PRO A 43 2.24 6.33 10.61
C PRO A 43 2.21 4.90 10.08
N LEU A 44 1.07 4.25 10.24
CA LEU A 44 0.79 2.92 9.72
C LEU A 44 -0.18 3.05 8.54
N VAL A 45 0.23 2.58 7.39
CA VAL A 45 -0.60 2.56 6.19
C VAL A 45 -1.22 1.18 6.04
N CYS A 46 -2.53 1.15 5.83
CA CYS A 46 -3.26 -0.09 5.64
C CYS A 46 -4.04 0.00 4.33
N VAL A 47 -3.86 -0.99 3.46
CA VAL A 47 -4.57 -1.08 2.18
C VAL A 47 -5.20 -2.47 2.09
N LYS A 48 -6.52 -2.51 1.95
CA LYS A 48 -7.28 -3.75 1.82
C LYS A 48 -8.08 -3.71 0.54
N ILE A 49 -8.03 -4.80 -0.21
CA ILE A 49 -8.62 -4.86 -1.55
C ILE A 49 -9.58 -6.04 -1.61
N ILE A 50 -10.78 -5.77 -2.11
CA ILE A 50 -11.75 -6.81 -2.48
C ILE A 50 -11.98 -6.68 -3.98
N LEU A 51 -11.63 -7.73 -4.70
CA LEU A 51 -11.84 -7.77 -6.14
C LEU A 51 -13.34 -7.98 -6.41
N ASN A 52 -13.87 -7.18 -7.32
CA ASN A 52 -15.26 -7.27 -7.72
C ASN A 52 -16.22 -7.06 -6.54
N LYS A 53 -16.52 -5.81 -6.24
CA LYS A 53 -17.35 -5.38 -5.10
C LYS A 53 -18.77 -5.94 -5.05
N PHE A 54 -19.22 -6.63 -6.12
CA PHE A 54 -20.54 -7.25 -6.15
C PHE A 54 -20.59 -8.60 -5.44
N ILE A 55 -19.43 -9.17 -5.11
CA ILE A 55 -19.38 -10.39 -4.33
C ILE A 55 -19.54 -10.01 -2.87
N ASN A 56 -20.58 -10.53 -2.23
CA ASN A 56 -20.84 -10.29 -0.82
C ASN A 56 -19.87 -11.13 0.03
N ASN A 57 -18.60 -10.83 -0.10
CA ASN A 57 -17.52 -11.48 0.62
C ASN A 57 -16.94 -10.49 1.62
N ARG A 58 -16.91 -10.87 2.89
CA ARG A 58 -16.39 -10.03 3.96
C ARG A 58 -14.87 -10.15 4.12
N ASN A 59 -14.27 -11.12 3.43
CA ASN A 59 -12.82 -11.30 3.48
C ASN A 59 -12.17 -10.48 2.38
N TYR A 60 -11.06 -9.87 2.73
CA TYR A 60 -10.27 -9.14 1.75
C TYR A 60 -9.43 -10.11 0.94
N ASP A 61 -9.37 -9.90 -0.37
CA ASP A 61 -8.52 -10.69 -1.25
C ASP A 61 -7.04 -10.37 -1.01
N TYR A 62 -6.74 -9.10 -0.75
CA TYR A 62 -5.39 -8.63 -0.45
C TYR A 62 -5.43 -7.66 0.71
N SER A 63 -4.43 -7.74 1.58
CA SER A 63 -4.28 -6.84 2.72
C SER A 63 -2.81 -6.54 2.92
N TYR A 64 -2.48 -5.25 3.01
CA TYR A 64 -1.12 -4.78 3.20
C TYR A 64 -1.09 -3.79 4.35
N GLU A 65 -0.17 -4.01 5.27
CA GLU A 65 0.07 -3.09 6.39
C GLU A 65 1.56 -2.81 6.48
N PHE A 66 1.92 -1.55 6.50
CA PHE A 66 3.32 -1.15 6.62
C PHE A 66 3.42 0.21 7.29
N TYR A 67 4.49 0.38 8.05
CA TYR A 67 4.80 1.66 8.67
C TYR A 67 5.61 2.53 7.71
N MET A 68 5.47 3.84 7.86
CA MET A 68 6.36 4.79 7.19
C MET A 68 7.67 4.82 7.96
N SER A 69 8.52 3.85 7.71
CA SER A 69 9.76 3.62 8.43
C SER A 69 10.90 3.26 7.47
N ASP A 70 12.09 3.11 8.02
CA ASP A 70 13.28 2.66 7.28
C ASP A 70 13.51 1.14 7.43
N LYS A 71 12.56 0.42 7.98
CA LYS A 71 12.67 -1.03 8.13
C LYS A 71 12.44 -1.72 6.80
N GLU A 72 13.30 -2.69 6.49
CA GLU A 72 13.25 -3.42 5.24
C GLU A 72 11.90 -4.08 4.98
N ASN A 73 11.31 -4.70 6.01
CA ASN A 73 10.02 -5.37 5.87
C ASN A 73 8.90 -4.40 5.46
N ASP A 74 8.90 -3.19 6.02
CA ASP A 74 7.90 -2.19 5.65
C ASP A 74 8.08 -1.74 4.22
N PHE A 75 9.31 -1.56 3.79
CA PHE A 75 9.62 -1.17 2.41
C PHE A 75 9.22 -2.25 1.41
N ILE A 76 9.49 -3.52 1.73
CA ILE A 76 9.11 -4.65 0.89
C ILE A 76 7.59 -4.73 0.76
N THR A 77 6.86 -4.63 1.87
CA THR A 77 5.40 -4.68 1.87
C THR A 77 4.81 -3.52 1.07
N MET A 78 5.36 -2.32 1.21
CA MET A 78 4.95 -1.16 0.44
C MET A 78 5.10 -1.41 -1.06
N ASN A 79 6.24 -1.96 -1.49
CA ASN A 79 6.48 -2.28 -2.90
C ASN A 79 5.54 -3.36 -3.42
N GLU A 80 5.25 -4.38 -2.62
CA GLU A 80 4.27 -5.41 -2.97
C GLU A 80 2.88 -4.82 -3.16
N CYS A 81 2.49 -3.90 -2.29
CA CYS A 81 1.22 -3.20 -2.38
C CYS A 81 1.13 -2.39 -3.69
N LYS A 82 2.17 -1.62 -4.00
CA LYS A 82 2.23 -0.86 -5.25
C LYS A 82 2.12 -1.75 -6.46
N SER A 83 2.87 -2.85 -6.47
CA SER A 83 2.87 -3.80 -7.59
C SER A 83 1.49 -4.40 -7.81
N MET A 84 0.82 -4.79 -6.73
CA MET A 84 -0.52 -5.35 -6.81
C MET A 84 -1.50 -4.34 -7.38
N LEU A 85 -1.50 -3.11 -6.88
CA LEU A 85 -2.39 -2.08 -7.36
C LEU A 85 -2.15 -1.79 -8.85
N ARG A 86 -0.89 -1.70 -9.27
CA ARG A 86 -0.56 -1.49 -10.69
C ARG A 86 -1.02 -2.65 -11.55
N ASN A 87 -0.89 -3.88 -11.08
CA ASN A 87 -1.36 -5.05 -11.80
C ASN A 87 -2.87 -5.02 -12.04
N LEU A 88 -3.63 -4.46 -11.10
CA LEU A 88 -5.07 -4.33 -11.24
C LEU A 88 -5.48 -3.23 -12.22
N LEU A 89 -4.54 -2.40 -12.65
CA LEU A 89 -4.77 -1.31 -13.59
C LEU A 89 -4.42 -1.67 -15.04
N VAL A 90 -3.85 -2.81 -15.25
CA VAL A 90 -3.44 -3.27 -16.59
C VAL A 90 -4.59 -3.90 -17.35
#